data_17eb2e071441385a04ac960d71141073
#
_entry.id   17eb2e071441385a04ac960d71141073
#
_cell.length_a   1.000
_cell.length_b   1.000
_cell.length_c   1.000
_cell.angle_alpha   90.00
_cell.angle_beta   90.00
_cell.angle_gamma   90.00
#
_symmetry.space_group_name_H-M   'P 1'
#
loop_
_entity.id
_entity.type
_entity.pdbx_description
1 polymer ?
#
loop_
_entity_poly.entity_id
_entity_poly.type
_entity_poly.pdbx_seq_one_letter_code
_entity_poly.pdbx_strand_id
1 'polypeptide(L)'
;MATLPITLRGAEKHKEELHRLKTIERPAVINAIAEARAQGDLSENAEYDAAKDRQGFIEGRIQEIESKLTMAQVIDPSSVNAGGKVVFGATVELEDEATGDAVTYQIVGEDEADLKLGLINVSSPIARALIGKEEGDVAEVQAPGGVRRYEIVAVAYR
;
A
#
# COMPACT_ATOMS: atom_id res chain seq x y z
N MET A 1 3.02 20.42 5.92
CA MET A 1 2.98 19.35 4.91
C MET A 1 1.86 18.37 5.21
N ALA A 2 1.20 17.91 4.19
CA ALA A 2 0.16 16.90 4.36
C ALA A 2 0.78 15.58 4.78
N THR A 3 0.22 14.92 5.78
CA THR A 3 0.60 13.58 6.16
C THR A 3 -0.27 12.58 5.41
N LEU A 4 0.29 11.42 5.11
CA LEU A 4 -0.42 10.34 4.44
C LEU A 4 -0.67 9.20 5.43
N PRO A 5 -1.91 8.76 5.59
CA PRO A 5 -2.19 7.65 6.50
C PRO A 5 -1.64 6.34 5.94
N ILE A 6 -1.06 5.56 6.81
CA ILE A 6 -0.54 4.23 6.48
C ILE A 6 -0.77 3.33 7.70
N THR A 7 -1.10 2.06 7.46
CA THR A 7 -1.23 1.13 8.57
C THR A 7 0.17 0.77 9.11
N LEU A 8 0.22 0.34 10.38
CA LEU A 8 1.47 -0.13 10.98
C LEU A 8 2.13 -1.23 10.12
N ARG A 9 1.34 -2.14 9.62
CA ARG A 9 1.82 -3.23 8.74
C ARG A 9 2.44 -2.69 7.46
N GLY A 10 1.83 -1.69 6.84
CA GLY A 10 2.36 -1.05 5.64
C GLY A 10 3.67 -0.33 5.92
N ALA A 11 3.77 0.36 7.06
CA ALA A 11 5.00 1.02 7.46
C ALA A 11 6.13 0.01 7.70
N GLU A 12 5.82 -1.11 8.34
CA GLU A 12 6.79 -2.18 8.57
C GLU A 12 7.29 -2.78 7.26
N LYS A 13 6.40 -3.01 6.30
CA LYS A 13 6.79 -3.51 4.96
C LYS A 13 7.73 -2.54 4.24
N HIS A 14 7.45 -1.25 4.32
CA HIS A 14 8.34 -0.23 3.74
C HIS A 14 9.70 -0.23 4.42
N LYS A 15 9.75 -0.36 5.73
CA LYS A 15 11.01 -0.42 6.47
C LYS A 15 11.83 -1.65 6.11
N GLU A 16 11.17 -2.79 5.95
CA GLU A 16 11.84 -4.03 5.52
C GLU A 16 12.40 -3.92 4.12
N GLU A 17 11.62 -3.38 3.18
CA GLU A 17 12.09 -3.17 1.81
C GLU A 17 13.26 -2.20 1.78
N LEU A 18 13.18 -1.10 2.52
CA LEU A 18 14.26 -0.11 2.61
C LEU A 18 15.54 -0.73 3.15
N HIS A 19 15.42 -1.53 4.19
CA HIS A 19 16.57 -2.23 4.78
C HIS A 19 17.23 -3.17 3.76
N ARG A 20 16.44 -3.96 3.05
CA ARG A 20 16.95 -4.87 2.02
C ARG A 20 17.63 -4.10 0.87
N LEU A 21 17.02 -3.01 0.42
CA LEU A 21 17.61 -2.19 -0.64
C LEU A 21 18.96 -1.62 -0.24
N LYS A 22 19.09 -1.13 0.99
CA LYS A 22 20.32 -0.50 1.48
C LYS A 22 21.42 -1.50 1.83
N THR A 23 21.05 -2.65 2.38
CA THR A 23 22.05 -3.60 2.93
C THR A 23 22.34 -4.78 2.01
N ILE A 24 21.46 -5.08 1.05
CA ILE A 24 21.63 -6.23 0.14
C ILE A 24 21.72 -5.77 -1.31
N GLU A 25 20.69 -5.06 -1.79
CA GLU A 25 20.60 -4.70 -3.21
C GLU A 25 21.65 -3.66 -3.62
N ARG A 26 21.80 -2.60 -2.82
CA ARG A 26 22.77 -1.54 -3.12
C ARG A 26 24.21 -2.07 -3.14
N PRO A 27 24.68 -2.81 -2.13
CA PRO A 27 26.04 -3.38 -2.20
C PRO A 27 26.22 -4.32 -3.37
N ALA A 28 25.21 -5.14 -3.69
CA ALA A 28 25.28 -6.08 -4.81
C ALA A 28 25.44 -5.36 -6.15
N VAL A 29 24.69 -4.28 -6.38
CA VAL A 29 24.78 -3.55 -7.66
C VAL A 29 26.08 -2.76 -7.74
N ILE A 30 26.59 -2.23 -6.64
CA ILE A 30 27.90 -1.55 -6.60
C ILE A 30 28.99 -2.55 -7.01
N ASN A 31 28.93 -3.76 -6.48
CA ASN A 31 29.87 -4.83 -6.84
C ASN A 31 29.73 -5.24 -8.31
N ALA A 32 28.49 -5.35 -8.82
CA ALA A 32 28.25 -5.68 -10.23
C ALA A 32 28.82 -4.61 -11.16
N ILE A 33 28.75 -3.34 -10.80
CA ILE A 33 29.35 -2.23 -11.57
C ILE A 33 30.88 -2.37 -11.57
N ALA A 34 31.47 -2.66 -10.43
CA ALA A 34 32.92 -2.83 -10.33
C ALA A 34 33.43 -4.02 -11.18
N GLU A 35 32.69 -5.12 -11.15
CA GLU A 35 33.00 -6.29 -11.97
C GLU A 35 32.88 -5.99 -13.47
N ALA A 36 31.83 -5.29 -13.88
CA ALA A 36 31.61 -4.90 -15.26
C ALA A 36 32.73 -3.98 -15.77
N ARG A 37 33.17 -3.03 -14.93
CA ARG A 37 34.33 -2.16 -15.27
C ARG A 37 35.61 -2.93 -15.48
N ALA A 38 35.84 -3.97 -14.70
CA ALA A 38 37.03 -4.80 -14.80
C ALA A 38 37.10 -5.58 -16.11
N GLN A 39 35.99 -5.73 -16.85
CA GLN A 39 35.93 -6.45 -18.10
C GLN A 39 36.33 -5.60 -19.33
N GLY A 40 36.65 -4.32 -19.15
CA GLY A 40 37.24 -3.49 -20.20
C GLY A 40 36.35 -2.40 -20.76
N ASP A 41 36.03 -2.45 -22.07
CA ASP A 41 35.38 -1.35 -22.77
C ASP A 41 33.94 -1.05 -22.26
N LEU A 42 33.79 0.10 -21.63
CA LEU A 42 32.49 0.53 -21.07
C LEU A 42 31.52 1.01 -22.14
N SER A 43 31.99 1.42 -23.30
CA SER A 43 31.12 1.97 -24.35
C SER A 43 30.24 0.89 -25.02
N GLU A 44 30.66 -0.38 -24.96
CA GLU A 44 29.93 -1.51 -25.53
C GLU A 44 29.65 -2.61 -24.50
N ASN A 45 29.71 -2.26 -23.22
CA ASN A 45 29.55 -3.23 -22.14
C ASN A 45 28.09 -3.26 -21.67
N ALA A 46 27.31 -4.23 -22.16
CA ALA A 46 25.90 -4.38 -21.81
C ALA A 46 25.71 -4.70 -20.33
N GLU A 47 26.64 -5.41 -19.71
CA GLU A 47 26.57 -5.71 -18.27
C GLU A 47 26.73 -4.45 -17.42
N TYR A 48 27.63 -3.55 -17.83
CA TYR A 48 27.82 -2.26 -17.18
C TYR A 48 26.55 -1.41 -17.28
N ASP A 49 25.98 -1.31 -18.49
CA ASP A 49 24.77 -0.52 -18.72
C ASP A 49 23.59 -1.06 -17.89
N ALA A 50 23.41 -2.37 -17.88
CA ALA A 50 22.35 -3.02 -17.08
C ALA A 50 22.53 -2.77 -15.58
N ALA A 51 23.78 -2.84 -15.08
CA ALA A 51 24.07 -2.60 -13.68
C ALA A 51 23.83 -1.13 -13.29
N LYS A 52 24.17 -0.18 -14.18
CA LYS A 52 23.91 1.24 -13.95
C LYS A 52 22.41 1.54 -13.93
N ASP A 53 21.62 0.96 -14.84
CA ASP A 53 20.18 1.11 -14.86
C ASP A 53 19.56 0.57 -13.56
N ARG A 54 20.02 -0.59 -13.13
CA ARG A 54 19.57 -1.19 -11.88
C ARG A 54 19.91 -0.33 -10.67
N GLN A 55 21.12 0.26 -10.65
CA GLN A 55 21.52 1.18 -9.59
C GLN A 55 20.56 2.38 -9.50
N GLY A 56 20.24 2.97 -10.66
CA GLY A 56 19.28 4.08 -10.70
C GLY A 56 17.92 3.71 -10.15
N PHE A 57 17.44 2.52 -10.48
CA PHE A 57 16.18 2.01 -9.97
C PHE A 57 16.22 1.82 -8.43
N ILE A 58 17.30 1.22 -7.92
CA ILE A 58 17.46 0.98 -6.48
C ILE A 58 17.52 2.32 -5.72
N GLU A 59 18.33 3.28 -6.17
CA GLU A 59 18.45 4.58 -5.51
C GLU A 59 17.14 5.36 -5.57
N GLY A 60 16.45 5.32 -6.70
CA GLY A 60 15.14 5.96 -6.82
C GLY A 60 14.10 5.36 -5.89
N ARG A 61 14.09 4.03 -5.75
CA ARG A 61 13.16 3.34 -4.85
C ARG A 61 13.47 3.65 -3.38
N ILE A 62 14.74 3.73 -3.01
CA ILE A 62 15.16 4.13 -1.67
C ILE A 62 14.62 5.52 -1.33
N GLN A 63 14.81 6.49 -2.23
CA GLN A 63 14.32 7.85 -2.01
C GLN A 63 12.81 7.91 -1.90
N GLU A 64 12.10 7.16 -2.74
CA GLU A 64 10.65 7.07 -2.72
C GLU A 64 10.14 6.56 -1.37
N ILE A 65 10.70 5.45 -0.89
CA ILE A 65 10.31 4.86 0.39
C ILE A 65 10.64 5.78 1.57
N GLU A 66 11.83 6.36 1.57
CA GLU A 66 12.23 7.29 2.64
C GLU A 66 11.31 8.50 2.70
N SER A 67 10.93 9.03 1.55
CA SER A 67 10.00 10.14 1.46
C SER A 67 8.62 9.76 1.99
N LYS A 68 8.11 8.59 1.61
CA LYS A 68 6.81 8.09 2.10
C LYS A 68 6.80 7.87 3.60
N LEU A 69 7.86 7.29 4.15
CA LEU A 69 7.97 7.09 5.59
C LEU A 69 8.05 8.42 6.36
N THR A 70 8.72 9.42 5.80
CA THR A 70 8.80 10.75 6.41
C THR A 70 7.42 11.43 6.47
N MET A 71 6.59 11.24 5.45
CA MET A 71 5.26 11.83 5.36
C MET A 71 4.18 10.97 6.01
N ALA A 72 4.50 9.76 6.44
CA ALA A 72 3.52 8.80 6.91
C ALA A 72 2.97 9.17 8.29
N GLN A 73 1.65 9.09 8.42
CA GLN A 73 0.97 9.01 9.71
C GLN A 73 0.66 7.53 9.94
N VAL A 74 1.42 6.90 10.81
CA VAL A 74 1.28 5.46 11.06
C VAL A 74 0.13 5.20 12.03
N ILE A 75 -0.79 4.36 11.60
CA ILE A 75 -1.98 4.00 12.39
C ILE A 75 -1.97 2.49 12.62
N ASP A 76 -1.99 2.10 13.90
CA ASP A 76 -2.19 0.70 14.28
C ASP A 76 -3.69 0.46 14.42
N PRO A 77 -4.32 -0.31 13.52
CA PRO A 77 -5.77 -0.53 13.58
C PRO A 77 -6.23 -1.14 14.91
N SER A 78 -5.42 -2.00 15.50
CA SER A 78 -5.76 -2.66 16.77
C SER A 78 -5.81 -1.68 17.95
N SER A 79 -5.20 -0.51 17.84
CA SER A 79 -5.20 0.53 18.87
C SER A 79 -6.33 1.55 18.68
N VAL A 80 -7.08 1.46 17.59
CA VAL A 80 -8.16 2.41 17.29
C VAL A 80 -9.42 2.02 18.05
N ASN A 81 -10.05 2.99 18.68
CA ASN A 81 -11.36 2.82 19.32
C ASN A 81 -12.31 3.85 18.74
N ALA A 82 -13.00 3.51 17.67
CA ALA A 82 -13.91 4.40 16.97
C ALA A 82 -15.39 4.08 17.25
N GLY A 83 -15.68 3.21 18.22
CA GLY A 83 -17.04 2.91 18.65
C GLY A 83 -17.91 2.24 17.59
N GLY A 84 -17.31 1.46 16.70
CA GLY A 84 -18.04 0.76 15.63
C GLY A 84 -18.12 1.53 14.32
N LYS A 85 -17.57 2.73 14.27
CA LYS A 85 -17.53 3.51 13.03
C LYS A 85 -16.43 3.03 12.11
N VAL A 86 -16.66 3.15 10.80
CA VAL A 86 -15.66 2.87 9.79
C VAL A 86 -14.70 4.04 9.71
N VAL A 87 -13.45 3.79 10.01
CA VAL A 87 -12.36 4.75 9.93
C VAL A 87 -11.20 4.12 9.19
N PHE A 88 -10.16 4.91 8.88
CA PHE A 88 -8.94 4.38 8.28
C PHE A 88 -8.41 3.19 9.09
N GLY A 89 -8.03 2.13 8.42
CA GLY A 89 -7.52 0.91 9.04
C GLY A 89 -8.58 -0.10 9.43
N ALA A 90 -9.86 0.28 9.44
CA ALA A 90 -10.94 -0.62 9.81
C ALA A 90 -11.11 -1.75 8.79
N THR A 91 -11.43 -2.94 9.31
CA THR A 91 -11.83 -4.09 8.50
C THR A 91 -13.34 -4.16 8.51
N VAL A 92 -13.95 -4.11 7.33
CA VAL A 92 -15.40 -4.00 7.17
C VAL A 92 -15.92 -5.20 6.43
N GLU A 93 -16.89 -5.88 7.04
CA GLU A 93 -17.61 -6.99 6.41
C GLU A 93 -18.88 -6.42 5.76
N LEU A 94 -19.03 -6.65 4.47
CA LEU A 94 -20.11 -6.09 3.65
C LEU A 94 -20.95 -7.20 3.02
N GLU A 95 -22.24 -6.91 2.82
CA GLU A 95 -23.13 -7.76 2.05
C GLU A 95 -23.75 -6.95 0.92
N ASP A 96 -23.60 -7.40 -0.33
CA ASP A 96 -24.22 -6.78 -1.49
C ASP A 96 -25.74 -7.01 -1.41
N GLU A 97 -26.52 -5.93 -1.35
CA GLU A 97 -28.00 -6.03 -1.24
C GLU A 97 -28.65 -6.70 -2.45
N ALA A 98 -28.06 -6.56 -3.63
CA ALA A 98 -28.63 -7.12 -4.85
C ALA A 98 -28.36 -8.62 -4.99
N THR A 99 -27.16 -9.08 -4.63
CA THR A 99 -26.71 -10.46 -4.85
C THR A 99 -26.67 -11.30 -3.59
N GLY A 100 -26.60 -10.67 -2.41
CA GLY A 100 -26.39 -11.36 -1.14
C GLY A 100 -24.96 -11.81 -0.91
N ASP A 101 -24.04 -11.49 -1.82
CA ASP A 101 -22.63 -11.85 -1.67
C ASP A 101 -21.97 -11.08 -0.55
N ALA A 102 -21.17 -11.79 0.24
CA ALA A 102 -20.39 -11.20 1.31
C ALA A 102 -18.97 -10.92 0.84
N VAL A 103 -18.41 -9.79 1.27
CA VAL A 103 -17.01 -9.42 1.00
C VAL A 103 -16.45 -8.70 2.22
N THR A 104 -15.18 -8.90 2.49
CA THR A 104 -14.48 -8.24 3.59
C THR A 104 -13.35 -7.38 3.03
N TYR A 105 -13.34 -6.10 3.41
CA TYR A 105 -12.30 -5.16 3.00
C TYR A 105 -11.68 -4.48 4.21
N GLN A 106 -10.40 -4.21 4.12
CA GLN A 106 -9.70 -3.32 5.06
C GLN A 106 -9.33 -2.03 4.32
N ILE A 107 -9.58 -0.90 4.95
CA ILE A 107 -9.23 0.42 4.41
C ILE A 107 -7.78 0.74 4.77
N VAL A 108 -6.95 0.86 3.75
CA VAL A 108 -5.49 1.03 3.91
C VAL A 108 -4.99 2.23 3.12
N GLY A 109 -3.70 2.54 3.26
CA GLY A 109 -3.07 3.60 2.49
C GLY A 109 -2.92 3.24 1.02
N GLU A 110 -2.67 4.26 0.21
CA GLU A 110 -2.60 4.14 -1.24
C GLU A 110 -1.62 3.05 -1.71
N ASP A 111 -0.44 2.98 -1.07
CA ASP A 111 0.60 2.03 -1.45
C ASP A 111 0.36 0.61 -0.94
N GLU A 112 -0.54 0.45 0.00
CA GLU A 112 -0.86 -0.85 0.60
C GLU A 112 -1.99 -1.56 -0.13
N ALA A 113 -2.74 -0.85 -0.98
CA ALA A 113 -3.94 -1.37 -1.62
C ALA A 113 -3.64 -2.60 -2.47
N ASP A 114 -4.39 -3.66 -2.24
CA ASP A 114 -4.32 -4.90 -3.01
C ASP A 114 -5.69 -5.57 -2.94
N LEU A 115 -6.47 -5.42 -3.99
CA LEU A 115 -7.84 -5.90 -4.02
C LEU A 115 -7.94 -7.41 -3.84
N LYS A 116 -6.95 -8.16 -4.30
CA LYS A 116 -6.90 -9.62 -4.11
C LYS A 116 -6.83 -10.02 -2.64
N LEU A 117 -6.21 -9.18 -1.82
CA LEU A 117 -6.09 -9.38 -0.37
C LEU A 117 -7.21 -8.67 0.41
N GLY A 118 -8.15 -8.04 -0.28
CA GLY A 118 -9.19 -7.27 0.38
C GLY A 118 -8.73 -5.93 0.94
N LEU A 119 -7.60 -5.43 0.47
CA LEU A 119 -7.04 -4.15 0.93
C LEU A 119 -7.44 -3.05 -0.05
N ILE A 120 -8.30 -2.13 0.40
CA ILE A 120 -8.80 -1.05 -0.45
C ILE A 120 -8.16 0.29 -0.08
N ASN A 121 -7.84 1.05 -1.11
CA ASN A 121 -7.28 2.38 -0.97
C ASN A 121 -8.28 3.32 -0.28
N VAL A 122 -7.83 4.04 0.73
CA VAL A 122 -8.64 5.02 1.48
C VAL A 122 -9.28 6.06 0.57
N SER A 123 -8.67 6.37 -0.57
CA SER A 123 -9.19 7.32 -1.55
C SER A 123 -10.14 6.70 -2.57
N SER A 124 -10.33 5.38 -2.55
CA SER A 124 -11.21 4.71 -3.51
C SER A 124 -12.68 5.08 -3.28
N PRO A 125 -13.52 5.00 -4.32
CA PRO A 125 -14.95 5.30 -4.17
C PRO A 125 -15.64 4.47 -3.08
N ILE A 126 -15.31 3.17 -3.00
CA ILE A 126 -15.91 2.30 -1.99
C ILE A 126 -15.46 2.68 -0.58
N ALA A 127 -14.17 2.98 -0.37
CA ALA A 127 -13.68 3.40 0.94
C ALA A 127 -14.33 4.71 1.38
N ARG A 128 -14.46 5.67 0.47
CA ARG A 128 -15.12 6.95 0.75
C ARG A 128 -16.59 6.79 1.12
N ALA A 129 -17.26 5.84 0.49
CA ALA A 129 -18.67 5.55 0.80
C ALA A 129 -18.83 4.90 2.18
N LEU A 130 -17.82 4.16 2.64
CA LEU A 130 -17.86 3.44 3.92
C LEU A 130 -17.45 4.30 5.11
N ILE A 131 -16.45 5.16 4.94
CA ILE A 131 -15.88 5.95 6.04
C ILE A 131 -16.97 6.82 6.70
N GLY A 132 -17.05 6.75 8.04
CA GLY A 132 -18.02 7.47 8.84
C GLY A 132 -19.32 6.73 9.09
N LYS A 133 -19.53 5.60 8.44
CA LYS A 133 -20.71 4.76 8.64
C LYS A 133 -20.46 3.73 9.74
N GLU A 134 -21.52 3.07 10.19
CA GLU A 134 -21.51 2.10 11.28
C GLU A 134 -22.14 0.78 10.85
N GLU A 135 -22.02 -0.23 11.68
CA GLU A 135 -22.74 -1.49 11.48
C GLU A 135 -24.24 -1.23 11.32
N GLY A 136 -24.85 -1.90 10.36
CA GLY A 136 -26.25 -1.75 10.02
C GLY A 136 -26.53 -0.66 8.99
N ASP A 137 -25.60 0.23 8.73
CA ASP A 137 -25.76 1.25 7.70
C ASP A 137 -25.59 0.64 6.31
N VAL A 138 -26.16 1.32 5.31
CA VAL A 138 -26.02 0.96 3.89
C VAL A 138 -25.14 2.00 3.22
N ALA A 139 -24.11 1.53 2.53
CA ALA A 139 -23.23 2.37 1.73
C ALA A 139 -23.60 2.27 0.25
N GLU A 140 -23.75 3.40 -0.41
CA GLU A 140 -23.96 3.46 -1.86
C GLU A 140 -22.65 3.77 -2.56
N VAL A 141 -22.27 2.91 -3.51
CA VAL A 141 -21.04 3.05 -4.28
C VAL A 141 -21.38 3.22 -5.75
N GLN A 142 -20.87 4.29 -6.37
CA GLN A 142 -20.97 4.52 -7.79
C GLN A 142 -19.98 3.59 -8.52
N ALA A 143 -20.50 2.69 -9.33
CA ALA A 143 -19.68 1.76 -10.10
C ALA A 143 -19.98 1.94 -11.60
N PRO A 144 -19.08 1.48 -12.51
CA PRO A 144 -19.33 1.61 -13.95
C PRO A 144 -20.64 0.99 -14.44
N GLY A 145 -21.11 -0.07 -13.77
CA GLY A 145 -22.38 -0.74 -14.10
C GLY A 145 -23.58 -0.17 -13.37
N GLY A 146 -23.45 0.94 -12.63
CA GLY A 146 -24.52 1.54 -11.86
C GLY A 146 -24.19 1.66 -10.38
N VAL A 147 -25.21 2.01 -9.58
CA VAL A 147 -25.06 2.14 -8.13
C VAL A 147 -25.13 0.77 -7.48
N ARG A 148 -24.14 0.46 -6.61
CA ARG A 148 -24.17 -0.74 -5.77
C ARG A 148 -24.40 -0.33 -4.33
N ARG A 149 -25.22 -1.12 -3.64
CA ARG A 149 -25.52 -0.91 -2.24
C ARG A 149 -25.00 -2.06 -1.40
N TYR A 150 -24.25 -1.73 -0.36
CA TYR A 150 -23.70 -2.71 0.57
C TYR A 150 -24.17 -2.41 1.97
N GLU A 151 -24.69 -3.42 2.66
CA GLU A 151 -24.95 -3.35 4.08
C GLU A 151 -23.66 -3.60 4.84
N ILE A 152 -23.37 -2.78 5.84
CA ILE A 152 -22.22 -2.97 6.72
C ILE A 152 -22.64 -3.98 7.81
N VAL A 153 -22.11 -5.19 7.71
CA VAL A 153 -22.46 -6.29 8.61
C VAL A 153 -21.63 -6.22 9.89
N ALA A 154 -20.36 -5.92 9.78
CA ALA A 154 -19.46 -5.83 10.94
C ALA A 154 -18.31 -4.88 10.66
N VAL A 155 -17.83 -4.22 11.71
CA VAL A 155 -16.66 -3.34 11.68
C VAL A 155 -15.69 -3.83 12.75
N ALA A 156 -14.44 -4.13 12.36
CA ALA A 156 -13.40 -4.58 13.26
C ALA A 156 -12.14 -3.72 13.11
N TYR A 157 -11.40 -3.60 14.18
CA TYR A 157 -10.14 -2.85 14.22
C TYR A 157 -9.02 -3.85 14.54
N ARG A 158 -8.36 -4.37 13.49
CA ARG A 158 -7.37 -5.46 13.60
C ARG A 158 -5.96 -5.03 13.26
#